data_2144d9a06e523f2c96ff1206c6eea542
#
_entry.id   2144d9a06e523f2c96ff1206c6eea542
#
_cell.length_a   1.000
_cell.length_b   1.000
_cell.length_c   1.000
_cell.angle_alpha   90.00
_cell.angle_beta   90.00
_cell.angle_gamma   90.00
#
_symmetry.space_group_name_H-M   'P 1'
#
loop_
_entity.id
_entity.type
_entity.pdbx_description
1 polymer ?
#
loop_
_entity_poly.entity_id
_entity_poly.type
_entity_poly.pdbx_seq_one_letter_code
_entity_poly.pdbx_strand_id
1 'polypeptide(L)'
;YSVKLAGQSIACTPREVELLYLLASHPGRVFDREQILSRIWGYDFFGDTRTVDTHIKRLRQKLACDEMGQKWDIITVYGVGYKFEAEA
;
A
#
# COMPACT_ATOMS: atom_id res chain seq x y z
N TYR A 1 -4.46 -13.73 6.33
CA TYR A 1 -3.36 -12.87 5.86
C TYR A 1 -2.96 -11.89 6.94
N SER A 2 -1.67 -11.72 7.13
CA SER A 2 -1.16 -10.81 8.13
C SER A 2 0.18 -10.23 7.71
N VAL A 3 0.48 -9.09 8.28
CA VAL A 3 1.76 -8.42 8.10
C VAL A 3 2.40 -8.30 9.48
N LYS A 4 3.68 -8.59 9.59
CA LYS A 4 4.40 -8.39 10.84
C LYS A 4 5.03 -7.01 10.85
N LEU A 5 4.76 -6.27 11.91
CA LEU A 5 5.29 -4.94 12.10
C LEU A 5 5.76 -4.81 13.53
N ALA A 6 7.05 -4.52 13.70
CA ALA A 6 7.67 -4.39 15.03
C ALA A 6 7.37 -5.60 15.93
N GLY A 7 7.39 -6.79 15.35
CA GLY A 7 7.14 -8.02 16.09
C GLY A 7 5.68 -8.37 16.30
N GLN A 8 4.78 -7.53 15.87
CA GLN A 8 3.33 -7.79 15.99
C GLN A 8 2.74 -8.18 14.65
N SER A 9 1.81 -9.13 14.70
CA SER A 9 1.05 -9.52 13.50
C SER A 9 -0.15 -8.59 13.37
N ILE A 10 -0.30 -8.01 12.19
CA ILE A 10 -1.41 -7.12 11.89
C ILE A 10 -2.28 -7.80 10.85
N ALA A 11 -3.54 -8.02 11.20
CA ALA A 11 -4.48 -8.66 10.29
C ALA A 11 -4.80 -7.74 9.12
N CYS A 12 -4.63 -8.26 7.91
CA CYS A 12 -4.89 -7.52 6.69
C CYS A 12 -5.73 -8.37 5.75
N THR A 13 -6.50 -7.73 4.90
CA THR A 13 -7.21 -8.45 3.84
C THR A 13 -6.20 -8.89 2.78
N PRO A 14 -6.53 -9.91 1.95
CA PRO A 14 -5.63 -10.30 0.86
C PRO A 14 -5.25 -9.13 -0.06
N ARG A 15 -6.21 -8.27 -0.35
CA ARG A 15 -5.94 -7.10 -1.21
C ARG A 15 -4.96 -6.13 -0.56
N GLU A 16 -5.07 -5.94 0.74
CA GLU A 16 -4.14 -5.08 1.47
C GLU A 16 -2.72 -5.63 1.44
N VAL A 17 -2.58 -6.94 1.62
CA VAL A 17 -1.28 -7.59 1.57
C VAL A 17 -0.67 -7.48 0.18
N GLU A 18 -1.47 -7.74 -0.86
CA GLU A 18 -1.00 -7.65 -2.24
C GLU A 18 -0.55 -6.22 -2.57
N LEU A 19 -1.33 -5.24 -2.12
CA LEU A 19 -1.02 -3.83 -2.36
C LEU A 19 0.30 -3.43 -1.69
N LEU A 20 0.46 -3.79 -0.44
CA LEU A 20 1.69 -3.51 0.28
C LEU A 20 2.88 -4.19 -0.38
N TYR A 21 2.72 -5.45 -0.77
CA TYR A 21 3.77 -6.19 -1.43
C TYR A 21 4.19 -5.54 -2.74
N LEU A 22 3.21 -5.11 -3.53
CA LEU A 22 3.49 -4.45 -4.81
C LEU A 22 4.35 -3.20 -4.60
N LEU A 23 3.96 -2.36 -3.66
CA LEU A 23 4.67 -1.11 -3.43
C LEU A 23 6.02 -1.35 -2.77
N ALA A 24 6.06 -2.22 -1.77
CA ALA A 24 7.29 -2.48 -1.02
C ALA A 24 8.35 -3.23 -1.83
N SER A 25 7.93 -3.97 -2.84
CA SER A 25 8.86 -4.67 -3.72
C SER A 25 9.57 -3.73 -4.68
N HIS A 26 9.10 -2.50 -4.80
CA HIS A 26 9.65 -1.51 -5.71
C HIS A 26 9.81 -0.16 -5.00
N PRO A 27 10.68 -0.09 -3.99
CA PRO A 27 10.83 1.16 -3.23
C PRO A 27 11.21 2.33 -4.14
N GLY A 28 10.57 3.45 -3.91
CA GLY A 28 10.82 4.66 -4.68
C GLY A 28 10.10 4.74 -6.00
N ARG A 29 9.53 3.63 -6.47
CA ARG A 29 8.79 3.65 -7.73
C ARG A 29 7.37 4.12 -7.50
N VAL A 30 6.93 5.07 -8.33
CA VAL A 30 5.56 5.58 -8.29
C VAL A 30 4.67 4.68 -9.14
N PHE A 31 3.57 4.24 -8.55
CA PHE A 31 2.53 3.51 -9.28
C PHE A 31 1.30 4.39 -9.33
N ASP A 32 0.77 4.63 -10.52
CA ASP A 32 -0.48 5.38 -10.62
C ASP A 32 -1.65 4.48 -10.23
N ARG A 33 -2.80 5.09 -9.98
CA ARG A 33 -3.97 4.35 -9.49
C ARG A 33 -4.44 3.28 -10.48
N GLU A 34 -4.37 3.59 -11.76
CA GLU A 34 -4.76 2.64 -12.81
C GLU A 34 -3.85 1.42 -12.84
N GLN A 35 -2.55 1.63 -12.69
CA GLN A 35 -1.59 0.54 -12.63
C GLN A 35 -1.85 -0.36 -11.42
N ILE A 36 -2.11 0.24 -10.27
CA ILE A 36 -2.39 -0.52 -9.06
C ILE A 36 -3.68 -1.32 -9.24
N LEU A 37 -4.70 -0.67 -9.78
CA LEU A 37 -5.99 -1.32 -9.99
C LEU A 37 -5.84 -2.53 -10.91
N SER A 38 -5.14 -2.37 -12.02
CA SER A 38 -4.93 -3.46 -12.98
C SER A 38 -4.16 -4.62 -12.38
N ARG A 39 -3.12 -4.32 -11.60
CA ARG A 39 -2.25 -5.36 -11.05
C ARG A 39 -2.89 -6.12 -9.89
N ILE A 40 -3.68 -5.44 -9.08
CA ILE A 40 -4.26 -6.05 -7.89
C ILE A 40 -5.65 -6.61 -8.16
N TRP A 41 -6.48 -5.85 -8.87
CA TRP A 41 -7.86 -6.25 -9.17
C TRP A 41 -8.04 -6.87 -10.55
N GLY A 42 -7.13 -6.58 -11.46
CA GLY A 42 -7.16 -7.14 -12.81
C GLY A 42 -7.85 -6.24 -13.81
N TYR A 43 -7.64 -6.55 -15.08
CA TYR A 43 -8.19 -5.73 -16.17
C TYR A 43 -9.71 -5.81 -16.30
N ASP A 44 -10.30 -6.88 -15.75
CA ASP A 44 -11.76 -7.06 -15.83
C ASP A 44 -12.51 -6.35 -14.71
N PHE A 45 -11.79 -5.65 -13.86
CA PHE A 45 -12.42 -4.94 -12.76
C PHE A 45 -12.96 -3.60 -13.28
N PHE A 46 -14.27 -3.40 -13.14
CA PHE A 46 -14.92 -2.17 -13.60
C PHE A 46 -15.18 -1.18 -12.47
N GLY A 47 -14.44 -1.29 -11.39
CA GLY A 47 -14.58 -0.37 -10.28
C GLY A 47 -13.84 0.94 -10.51
N ASP A 48 -13.99 1.82 -9.54
CA ASP A 48 -13.39 3.15 -9.55
C ASP A 48 -11.99 3.09 -8.93
N THR A 49 -11.09 3.95 -9.41
CA THR A 49 -9.77 4.09 -8.82
C THR A 49 -9.81 4.51 -7.36
N ARG A 50 -10.93 5.04 -6.90
CA ARG A 50 -11.12 5.34 -5.47
C ARG A 50 -11.02 4.10 -4.59
N THR A 51 -11.22 2.92 -5.16
CA THR A 51 -11.00 1.66 -4.45
C THR A 51 -9.56 1.57 -3.95
N VAL A 52 -8.61 1.99 -4.78
CA VAL A 52 -7.20 2.02 -4.41
C VAL A 52 -6.99 2.96 -3.22
N ASP A 53 -7.55 4.16 -3.30
CA ASP A 53 -7.40 5.16 -2.24
C ASP A 53 -7.94 4.64 -0.90
N THR A 54 -9.08 3.97 -0.92
CA THR A 54 -9.69 3.40 0.27
C THR A 54 -8.77 2.34 0.90
N HIS A 55 -8.21 1.47 0.07
CA HIS A 55 -7.31 0.43 0.56
C HIS A 55 -6.01 1.00 1.11
N ILE A 56 -5.48 2.03 0.47
CA ILE A 56 -4.28 2.72 0.96
C ILE A 56 -4.57 3.34 2.34
N LYS A 57 -5.71 3.99 2.47
CA LYS A 57 -6.09 4.62 3.74
C LYS A 57 -6.16 3.59 4.86
N ARG A 58 -6.84 2.48 4.60
CA ARG A 58 -6.97 1.40 5.59
C ARG A 58 -5.62 0.80 5.95
N LEU A 59 -4.79 0.58 4.95
CA LEU A 59 -3.47 0.03 5.15
C LEU A 59 -2.60 0.95 6.00
N ARG A 60 -2.62 2.25 5.69
CA ARG A 60 -1.90 3.23 6.49
C ARG A 60 -2.36 3.24 7.94
N GLN A 61 -3.65 3.17 8.17
CA GLN A 61 -4.19 3.14 9.53
C GLN A 61 -3.73 1.92 10.30
N LYS A 62 -3.71 0.77 9.65
CA LYS A 62 -3.27 -0.48 10.29
C LYS A 62 -1.78 -0.48 10.56
N LEU A 63 -0.99 0.13 9.69
CA LEU A 63 0.46 0.14 9.80
C LEU A 63 1.01 1.39 10.48
N ALA A 64 0.16 2.25 10.97
CA ALA A 64 0.55 3.46 11.68
C ALA A 64 1.06 3.12 13.06
N CYS A 65 2.19 2.51 13.09
CA CYS A 65 2.83 2.11 14.32
C CYS A 65 3.92 3.10 14.66
N ASP A 66 3.63 4.17 14.54
CA ASP A 66 4.08 5.44 14.82
C ASP A 66 5.39 5.62 15.52
N GLU A 67 5.56 5.21 16.72
CA GLU A 67 6.58 5.82 17.52
C GLU A 67 7.94 5.19 17.48
N MET A 68 8.08 4.00 17.02
CA MET A 68 9.32 3.27 17.24
C MET A 68 10.33 3.38 16.11
N GLY A 69 10.35 4.52 15.44
CA GLY A 69 11.34 4.74 14.41
C GLY A 69 11.06 3.98 13.13
N GLN A 70 9.81 3.95 12.74
CA GLN A 70 9.42 3.38 11.46
C GLN A 70 10.17 4.11 10.35
N LYS A 71 10.93 3.34 9.57
CA LYS A 71 11.83 3.90 8.55
C LYS A 71 11.27 3.74 7.14
N TRP A 72 9.99 3.54 7.01
CA TRP A 72 9.34 3.39 5.72
C TRP A 72 7.93 3.96 5.79
N ASP A 73 7.39 4.30 4.66
CA ASP A 73 6.02 4.81 4.60
C ASP A 73 5.47 4.66 3.18
N ILE A 74 4.16 4.68 3.08
CA ILE A 74 3.47 4.75 1.80
C ILE A 74 3.17 6.22 1.54
N ILE A 75 3.76 6.76 0.50
CA ILE A 75 3.70 8.19 0.21
C ILE A 75 2.69 8.44 -0.89
N THR A 76 1.84 9.44 -0.71
CA THR A 76 0.95 9.90 -1.75
C THR A 76 1.72 10.82 -2.69
N VAL A 77 1.69 10.51 -3.98
CA VAL A 77 2.21 11.40 -5.00
C VAL A 77 1.00 12.07 -5.63
N TYR A 78 0.73 13.29 -5.21
CA TYR A 78 -0.50 13.98 -5.57
C TYR A 78 -0.63 14.14 -7.08
N GLY A 79 -1.82 13.82 -7.57
CA GLY A 79 -2.10 13.88 -9.00
C GLY A 79 -1.61 12.67 -9.79
N VAL A 80 -0.90 11.74 -9.16
CA VAL A 80 -0.34 10.55 -9.83
C VAL A 80 -0.78 9.27 -9.15
N GLY A 81 -0.30 9.01 -7.93
CA GLY A 81 -0.61 7.74 -7.27
C GLY A 81 0.16 7.60 -5.96
N TYR A 82 0.79 6.45 -5.79
CA TYR A 82 1.45 6.10 -4.53
C TYR A 82 2.80 5.47 -4.76
N LYS A 83 3.67 5.59 -3.77
CA LYS A 83 4.96 4.90 -3.77
C LYS A 83 5.31 4.48 -2.35
N PHE A 84 6.20 3.52 -2.25
CA PHE A 84 6.77 3.09 -0.98
C PHE A 84 8.14 3.73 -0.84
N GLU A 85 8.40 4.36 0.29
CA GLU A 85 9.70 4.91 0.60
C GLU A 85 10.25 4.27 1.85
N ALA A 86 11.52 3.90 1.80
CA ALA A 86 12.21 3.38 2.96
C ALA A 86 13.56 4.07 3.09
N GLU A 87 13.95 4.33 4.32
CA GLU A 87 15.29 4.86 4.58
C GLU A 87 16.33 3.78 4.33
N ALA A 88 17.43 4.18 3.78
CA ALA A 88 18.54 3.27 3.52
C ALA A 88 19.20 2.80 4.81
#